data_8d47ec979d5d563a68244abf59185dff
#
_entry.id   8d47ec979d5d563a68244abf59185dff
#
_cell.length_a   1.000
_cell.length_b   1.000
_cell.length_c   1.000
_cell.angle_alpha   90.00
_cell.angle_beta   90.00
_cell.angle_gamma   90.00
#
_symmetry.space_group_name_H-M   'P 1'
#
loop_
_entity.id
_entity.type
_entity.pdbx_description
1 polymer ?
#
loop_
_entity_poly.entity_id
_entity_poly.type
_entity_poly.pdbx_seq_one_letter_code
_entity_poly.pdbx_strand_id
1 'polypeptide(L)'
;MSVEITQDRSLSPTSPVQAAQTRAFIKSLEQECQTYWDMVEIGDELSRDLHMTPELIILYADAVEDFNPWYEAWRMNTWQISGESPFGGAIVPPLLVSHFVLSVQFDHTKPFAIGSIHTFHDSEVIKPIMIGATVRITTRAIDKYEKRGRRYVRHAVTVTDVADGTLYFRETRDILSL
;
A
#
# COMPACT_ATOMS: atom_id res chain seq x y z
N MET A 1 29.73 -14.93 -20.61
CA MET A 1 28.60 -14.91 -21.56
C MET A 1 27.77 -13.69 -21.22
N SER A 2 27.95 -12.61 -21.98
CA SER A 2 27.22 -11.37 -21.79
C SER A 2 25.91 -11.49 -22.55
N VAL A 3 24.77 -11.39 -21.84
CA VAL A 3 23.45 -11.33 -22.47
C VAL A 3 23.21 -9.87 -22.86
N GLU A 4 23.32 -9.58 -24.16
CA GLU A 4 22.84 -8.33 -24.73
C GLU A 4 21.31 -8.30 -24.68
N ILE A 5 20.76 -7.46 -23.80
CA ILE A 5 19.33 -7.13 -23.80
C ILE A 5 19.13 -6.07 -24.87
N THR A 6 18.73 -6.51 -26.05
CA THR A 6 18.29 -5.63 -27.13
C THR A 6 16.97 -4.97 -26.73
N GLN A 7 17.02 -3.75 -26.22
CA GLN A 7 15.86 -2.87 -26.09
C GLN A 7 15.50 -2.32 -27.48
N ASP A 8 14.71 -3.05 -28.26
CA ASP A 8 13.97 -2.48 -29.37
C ASP A 8 12.47 -2.53 -29.06
N ARG A 9 11.98 -1.58 -28.26
CA ARG A 9 10.59 -1.20 -28.20
C ARG A 9 10.44 0.17 -28.84
N SER A 10 10.57 0.23 -30.14
CA SER A 10 10.00 1.31 -30.93
C SER A 10 8.47 1.22 -30.77
N LEU A 11 7.91 1.94 -29.80
CA LEU A 11 6.49 2.19 -29.75
C LEU A 11 6.15 2.96 -31.03
N SER A 12 5.57 2.28 -32.00
CA SER A 12 5.06 2.92 -33.20
C SER A 12 4.15 4.08 -32.78
N PRO A 13 4.32 5.28 -33.35
CA PRO A 13 3.50 6.42 -32.98
C PRO A 13 2.02 6.05 -33.19
N THR A 14 1.23 6.18 -32.12
CA THR A 14 -0.20 5.92 -32.12
C THR A 14 -0.84 6.77 -33.22
N SER A 15 -1.58 6.18 -34.13
CA SER A 15 -2.22 6.95 -35.22
C SER A 15 -3.13 8.03 -34.61
N PRO A 16 -3.33 9.19 -35.29
CA PRO A 16 -4.24 10.23 -34.81
C PRO A 16 -5.65 9.71 -34.48
N VAL A 17 -6.11 8.71 -35.23
CA VAL A 17 -7.41 8.06 -35.03
C VAL A 17 -7.41 7.24 -33.73
N GLN A 18 -6.38 6.44 -33.46
CA GLN A 18 -6.25 5.68 -32.22
C GLN A 18 -6.12 6.61 -31.01
N ALA A 19 -5.37 7.69 -31.14
CA ALA A 19 -5.27 8.68 -30.06
C ALA A 19 -6.61 9.36 -29.75
N ALA A 20 -7.41 9.66 -30.79
CA ALA A 20 -8.75 10.21 -30.61
C ALA A 20 -9.72 9.21 -29.97
N GLN A 21 -9.68 7.95 -30.40
CA GLN A 21 -10.49 6.88 -29.81
C GLN A 21 -10.13 6.62 -28.32
N THR A 22 -8.84 6.61 -28.00
CA THR A 22 -8.36 6.48 -26.62
C THR A 22 -8.82 7.64 -25.76
N ARG A 23 -8.74 8.89 -26.26
CA ARG A 23 -9.25 10.06 -25.53
C ARG A 23 -10.75 10.03 -25.31
N ALA A 24 -11.53 9.61 -26.33
CA ALA A 24 -12.98 9.47 -26.21
C ALA A 24 -13.35 8.39 -25.19
N PHE A 25 -12.64 7.26 -25.18
CA PHE A 25 -12.81 6.19 -24.19
C PHE A 25 -12.46 6.66 -22.78
N ILE A 26 -11.32 7.34 -22.59
CA ILE A 26 -10.95 7.92 -21.28
C ILE A 26 -12.03 8.89 -20.82
N LYS A 27 -12.50 9.77 -21.71
CA LYS A 27 -13.55 10.74 -21.37
C LYS A 27 -14.88 10.08 -21.01
N SER A 28 -15.24 8.95 -21.62
CA SER A 28 -16.43 8.19 -21.25
C SER A 28 -16.28 7.56 -19.87
N LEU A 29 -15.09 7.03 -19.55
CA LEU A 29 -14.79 6.50 -18.21
C LEU A 29 -14.85 7.60 -17.14
N GLU A 30 -14.34 8.80 -17.43
CA GLU A 30 -14.41 9.95 -16.51
C GLU A 30 -15.86 10.39 -16.23
N GLN A 31 -16.77 10.21 -17.20
CA GLN A 31 -18.20 10.54 -17.05
C GLN A 31 -18.99 9.49 -16.26
N GLU A 32 -18.54 8.25 -16.26
CA GLU A 32 -19.20 7.13 -15.57
C GLU A 32 -18.61 6.82 -14.19
N CYS A 33 -17.39 7.29 -13.91
CA CYS A 33 -16.71 7.02 -12.65
C CYS A 33 -16.97 8.11 -11.61
N GLN A 34 -17.47 7.70 -10.46
CA GLN A 34 -17.50 8.55 -9.29
C GLN A 34 -16.07 8.89 -8.84
N THR A 35 -15.85 10.09 -8.34
CA THR A 35 -14.56 10.46 -7.76
C THR A 35 -14.38 9.77 -6.40
N TYR A 36 -13.14 9.66 -5.94
CA TYR A 36 -12.86 9.11 -4.61
C TYR A 36 -13.62 9.87 -3.51
N TRP A 37 -13.75 11.17 -3.65
CA TRP A 37 -14.54 12.02 -2.77
C TRP A 37 -16.02 11.63 -2.72
N ASP A 38 -16.63 11.29 -3.85
CA ASP A 38 -18.04 10.96 -3.93
C ASP A 38 -18.35 9.54 -3.42
N MET A 39 -17.35 8.66 -3.48
CA MET A 39 -17.49 7.23 -3.10
C MET A 39 -17.33 6.96 -1.61
N VAL A 40 -16.63 7.84 -0.88
CA VAL A 40 -16.27 7.61 0.51
C VAL A 40 -17.06 8.56 1.42
N GLU A 41 -17.70 8.02 2.45
CA GLU A 41 -18.38 8.80 3.48
C GLU A 41 -17.57 8.85 4.78
N ILE A 42 -17.71 9.93 5.55
CA ILE A 42 -17.09 10.02 6.88
C ILE A 42 -17.67 8.94 7.78
N GLY A 43 -16.79 8.14 8.37
CA GLY A 43 -17.16 6.99 9.19
C GLY A 43 -17.07 5.66 8.48
N ASP A 44 -16.94 5.65 7.14
CA ASP A 44 -16.68 4.41 6.41
C ASP A 44 -15.45 3.72 6.93
N GLU A 45 -15.61 2.45 7.26
CA GLU A 45 -14.56 1.63 7.85
C GLU A 45 -14.40 0.32 7.08
N LEU A 46 -13.17 -0.03 6.80
CA LEU A 46 -12.77 -1.27 6.16
C LEU A 46 -11.73 -1.96 6.97
N SER A 47 -11.77 -3.27 6.94
CA SER A 47 -10.72 -4.06 7.53
C SER A 47 -10.39 -5.30 6.70
N ARG A 48 -9.14 -5.74 6.81
CA ARG A 48 -8.65 -6.98 6.21
C ARG A 48 -7.65 -7.63 7.15
N ASP A 49 -7.77 -8.93 7.30
CA ASP A 49 -6.79 -9.73 8.02
C ASP A 49 -5.71 -10.21 7.05
N LEU A 50 -4.45 -10.11 7.47
CA LEU A 50 -3.27 -10.54 6.71
C LEU A 50 -2.38 -11.40 7.59
N HIS A 51 -1.99 -12.55 7.06
CA HIS A 51 -0.98 -13.39 7.69
C HIS A 51 0.41 -13.00 7.18
N MET A 52 1.29 -12.60 8.09
CA MET A 52 2.64 -12.14 7.78
C MET A 52 3.59 -13.32 7.58
N THR A 53 3.47 -13.98 6.43
CA THR A 53 4.29 -15.16 6.12
C THR A 53 5.73 -14.78 5.78
N PRO A 54 6.70 -15.69 6.00
CA PRO A 54 8.07 -15.49 5.57
C PRO A 54 8.19 -15.16 4.08
N GLU A 55 7.45 -15.85 3.22
CA GLU A 55 7.48 -15.66 1.76
C GLU A 55 7.05 -14.26 1.35
N LEU A 56 6.03 -13.71 2.02
CA LEU A 56 5.56 -12.35 1.80
C LEU A 56 6.66 -11.31 2.14
N ILE A 57 7.35 -11.56 3.27
CA ILE A 57 8.40 -10.65 3.73
C ILE A 57 9.60 -10.67 2.77
N ILE A 58 10.01 -11.87 2.27
CA ILE A 58 11.07 -11.96 1.26
C ILE A 58 10.67 -11.20 0.01
N LEU A 59 9.50 -11.52 -0.52
CA LEU A 59 9.04 -10.93 -1.77
C LEU A 59 9.05 -9.39 -1.69
N TYR A 60 8.62 -8.85 -0.55
CA TYR A 60 8.66 -7.42 -0.32
C TYR A 60 10.09 -6.90 -0.21
N ALA A 61 10.93 -7.50 0.64
CA ALA A 61 12.30 -7.06 0.86
C ALA A 61 13.12 -7.09 -0.45
N ASP A 62 12.96 -8.14 -1.25
CA ASP A 62 13.58 -8.25 -2.57
C ASP A 62 13.07 -7.17 -3.54
N ALA A 63 11.78 -6.89 -3.53
CA ALA A 63 11.16 -5.91 -4.44
C ALA A 63 11.60 -4.47 -4.15
N VAL A 64 11.88 -4.14 -2.88
CA VAL A 64 12.32 -2.79 -2.46
C VAL A 64 13.82 -2.73 -2.17
N GLU A 65 14.55 -3.84 -2.36
CA GLU A 65 15.99 -3.96 -2.08
C GLU A 65 16.34 -3.63 -0.61
N ASP A 66 15.44 -3.92 0.34
CA ASP A 66 15.64 -3.72 1.77
C ASP A 66 16.13 -5.02 2.43
N PHE A 67 17.43 -5.18 2.49
CA PHE A 67 18.10 -6.38 3.01
C PHE A 67 18.45 -6.26 4.51
N ASN A 68 17.58 -5.64 5.29
CA ASN A 68 17.79 -5.54 6.73
C ASN A 68 17.82 -6.94 7.37
N PRO A 69 18.90 -7.29 8.13
CA PRO A 69 19.06 -8.62 8.72
C PRO A 69 17.93 -9.01 9.67
N TRP A 70 17.20 -8.06 10.23
CA TRP A 70 16.04 -8.36 11.10
C TRP A 70 14.81 -8.88 10.33
N TYR A 71 14.75 -8.65 9.02
CA TYR A 71 13.70 -9.19 8.14
C TYR A 71 14.10 -10.53 7.55
N GLU A 72 15.40 -10.77 7.38
CA GLU A 72 15.94 -11.90 6.62
C GLU A 72 16.55 -12.99 7.50
N ALA A 73 16.52 -12.84 8.81
CA ALA A 73 17.20 -13.75 9.74
C ALA A 73 16.92 -15.25 9.52
N TRP A 74 15.82 -15.59 8.85
CA TRP A 74 15.42 -16.96 8.51
C TRP A 74 15.86 -17.39 7.10
N ARG A 75 16.13 -16.44 6.14
CA ARG A 75 16.53 -16.74 4.76
C ARG A 75 17.94 -17.32 4.68
N MET A 76 18.81 -16.90 5.57
CA MET A 76 20.23 -17.18 5.39
C MET A 76 20.73 -18.34 6.23
N ASN A 77 19.92 -18.94 7.10
CA ASN A 77 20.42 -19.92 8.09
C ASN A 77 21.72 -19.43 8.78
N THR A 78 21.95 -18.13 8.71
CA THR A 78 23.14 -17.41 9.13
C THR A 78 22.81 -16.48 10.27
N TRP A 79 22.27 -17.04 11.35
CA TRP A 79 22.34 -16.42 12.68
C TRP A 79 23.80 -16.19 13.11
N GLN A 80 24.73 -16.27 12.17
CA GLN A 80 26.14 -15.95 12.36
C GLN A 80 26.45 -14.45 12.29
N ILE A 81 25.48 -13.59 11.99
CA ILE A 81 25.62 -12.19 12.36
C ILE A 81 25.40 -12.19 13.88
N SER A 82 26.48 -12.16 14.62
CA SER A 82 26.57 -12.18 16.05
C SER A 82 25.71 -11.08 16.71
N GLY A 83 24.46 -11.38 16.97
CA GLY A 83 23.51 -10.52 17.63
C GLY A 83 22.11 -11.09 17.46
N GLU A 84 21.55 -11.57 18.55
CA GLU A 84 20.13 -11.89 18.61
C GLU A 84 19.35 -10.65 18.18
N SER A 85 18.31 -10.81 17.36
CA SER A 85 17.37 -9.73 17.09
C SER A 85 16.93 -9.12 18.41
N PRO A 86 16.98 -7.80 18.59
CA PRO A 86 16.54 -7.16 19.84
C PRO A 86 15.06 -7.38 20.12
N PHE A 87 14.34 -7.96 19.15
CA PHE A 87 12.91 -8.25 19.23
C PHE A 87 12.61 -9.72 19.54
N GLY A 88 13.62 -10.55 19.73
CA GLY A 88 13.45 -11.99 20.01
C GLY A 88 13.13 -12.85 18.79
N GLY A 89 13.22 -12.30 17.57
CA GLY A 89 12.95 -13.00 16.32
C GLY A 89 12.96 -12.08 15.11
N ALA A 90 12.62 -12.60 13.95
CA ALA A 90 12.49 -11.81 12.74
C ALA A 90 11.18 -11.00 12.75
N ILE A 91 11.27 -9.77 12.26
CA ILE A 91 10.16 -8.82 12.24
C ILE A 91 9.71 -8.50 10.82
N VAL A 92 8.49 -8.04 10.70
CA VAL A 92 7.90 -7.53 9.45
C VAL A 92 8.45 -6.13 9.16
N PRO A 93 8.89 -5.82 7.92
CA PRO A 93 9.24 -4.47 7.54
C PRO A 93 8.06 -3.50 7.80
N PRO A 94 8.24 -2.43 8.59
CA PRO A 94 7.12 -1.54 8.95
C PRO A 94 6.40 -0.93 7.73
N LEU A 95 7.15 -0.59 6.68
CA LEU A 95 6.58 -0.01 5.46
C LEU A 95 5.74 -1.00 4.65
N LEU A 96 5.98 -2.31 4.77
CA LEU A 96 5.14 -3.32 4.13
C LEU A 96 3.68 -3.16 4.55
N VAL A 97 3.45 -2.95 5.84
CA VAL A 97 2.11 -2.78 6.40
C VAL A 97 1.41 -1.56 5.82
N SER A 98 2.12 -0.42 5.74
CA SER A 98 1.60 0.81 5.13
C SER A 98 1.22 0.63 3.65
N HIS A 99 1.95 -0.18 2.89
CA HIS A 99 1.59 -0.51 1.50
C HIS A 99 0.30 -1.33 1.42
N PHE A 100 0.08 -2.28 2.34
CA PHE A 100 -1.18 -3.04 2.36
C PHE A 100 -2.39 -2.21 2.72
N VAL A 101 -2.23 -1.10 3.44
CA VAL A 101 -3.34 -0.18 3.71
C VAL A 101 -3.97 0.33 2.42
N LEU A 102 -3.16 0.65 1.40
CA LEU A 102 -3.69 1.05 0.09
C LEU A 102 -4.58 -0.03 -0.53
N SER A 103 -4.17 -1.31 -0.42
CA SER A 103 -4.97 -2.41 -0.96
C SER A 103 -6.32 -2.55 -0.25
N VAL A 104 -6.38 -2.28 1.05
CA VAL A 104 -7.63 -2.28 1.82
C VAL A 104 -8.53 -1.11 1.40
N GLN A 105 -7.96 0.08 1.23
CA GLN A 105 -8.71 1.25 0.77
C GLN A 105 -9.27 1.06 -0.64
N PHE A 106 -8.51 0.45 -1.56
CA PHE A 106 -8.97 0.19 -2.93
C PHE A 106 -10.07 -0.88 -3.02
N ASP A 107 -10.29 -1.70 -2.02
CA ASP A 107 -11.43 -2.63 -2.02
C ASP A 107 -12.78 -1.90 -1.99
N HIS A 108 -12.85 -0.68 -1.45
CA HIS A 108 -14.05 0.15 -1.47
C HIS A 108 -14.32 0.79 -2.84
N THR A 109 -13.28 1.06 -3.58
CA THR A 109 -13.37 1.87 -4.79
C THR A 109 -13.35 1.05 -6.06
N LYS A 110 -13.90 -0.16 -6.04
CA LYS A 110 -14.09 -0.97 -7.25
C LYS A 110 -15.42 -0.63 -7.94
N PRO A 111 -15.38 -0.23 -9.21
CA PRO A 111 -14.23 -0.05 -10.09
C PRO A 111 -13.46 1.22 -9.72
N PHE A 112 -12.16 1.19 -9.86
CA PHE A 112 -11.18 2.18 -9.44
C PHE A 112 -11.66 3.63 -9.49
N ALA A 113 -11.53 4.37 -8.37
CA ALA A 113 -11.56 5.81 -8.39
C ALA A 113 -10.39 6.31 -9.25
N ILE A 114 -10.67 6.66 -10.50
CA ILE A 114 -9.68 7.24 -11.40
C ILE A 114 -9.24 8.57 -10.80
N GLY A 115 -7.94 8.72 -10.58
CA GLY A 115 -7.38 10.00 -10.20
C GLY A 115 -7.37 10.28 -8.69
N SER A 116 -7.01 9.31 -7.86
CA SER A 116 -6.65 9.57 -6.48
C SER A 116 -5.15 9.61 -6.29
N ILE A 117 -4.67 10.53 -5.44
CA ILE A 117 -3.25 10.68 -5.13
C ILE A 117 -3.06 10.67 -3.62
N HIS A 118 -2.17 9.82 -3.12
CA HIS A 118 -1.73 9.85 -1.74
C HIS A 118 -0.82 11.07 -1.52
N THR A 119 -1.23 12.02 -0.69
CA THR A 119 -0.57 13.32 -0.56
C THR A 119 0.03 13.58 0.81
N PHE A 120 -0.41 12.88 1.82
CA PHE A 120 0.09 13.01 3.19
C PHE A 120 0.10 11.66 3.88
N HIS A 121 1.11 11.47 4.71
CA HIS A 121 1.33 10.24 5.45
C HIS A 121 2.06 10.58 6.76
N ASP A 122 1.45 10.24 7.88
CA ASP A 122 2.04 10.32 9.21
C ASP A 122 1.80 8.99 9.91
N SER A 123 2.88 8.27 10.21
CA SER A 123 2.81 6.91 10.73
C SER A 123 3.66 6.73 11.98
N GLU A 124 3.18 5.90 12.88
CA GLU A 124 3.86 5.50 14.09
C GLU A 124 3.89 3.98 14.24
N VAL A 125 5.10 3.44 14.34
CA VAL A 125 5.33 2.05 14.71
C VAL A 125 5.36 1.96 16.24
N ILE A 126 4.36 1.31 16.83
CA ILE A 126 4.19 1.19 18.28
C ILE A 126 4.94 -0.03 18.81
N LYS A 127 4.84 -1.14 18.10
CA LYS A 127 5.53 -2.40 18.40
C LYS A 127 5.94 -3.09 17.09
N PRO A 128 7.03 -3.85 17.08
CA PRO A 128 7.37 -4.69 15.96
C PRO A 128 6.32 -5.79 15.77
N ILE A 129 5.98 -6.07 14.52
CA ILE A 129 5.15 -7.21 14.14
C ILE A 129 6.12 -8.38 13.91
N MET A 130 5.89 -9.50 14.56
CA MET A 130 6.70 -10.70 14.36
C MET A 130 6.25 -11.42 13.09
N ILE A 131 7.18 -12.02 12.36
CA ILE A 131 6.85 -12.91 11.24
C ILE A 131 6.02 -14.08 11.78
N GLY A 132 4.96 -14.46 11.04
CA GLY A 132 3.99 -15.47 11.46
C GLY A 132 2.76 -14.92 12.18
N ALA A 133 2.76 -13.63 12.58
CA ALA A 133 1.57 -13.01 13.16
C ALA A 133 0.47 -12.84 12.11
N THR A 134 -0.78 -12.87 12.56
CA THR A 134 -1.93 -12.44 11.75
C THR A 134 -2.39 -11.09 12.27
N VAL A 135 -2.35 -10.09 11.40
CA VAL A 135 -2.73 -8.73 11.74
C VAL A 135 -4.01 -8.32 11.04
N ARG A 136 -4.78 -7.47 11.70
CA ARG A 136 -5.93 -6.78 11.12
C ARG A 136 -5.53 -5.35 10.79
N ILE A 137 -5.64 -5.00 9.51
CA ILE A 137 -5.52 -3.63 9.03
C ILE A 137 -6.92 -3.04 8.96
N THR A 138 -7.15 -1.95 9.70
CA THR A 138 -8.41 -1.21 9.67
C THR A 138 -8.13 0.20 9.18
N THR A 139 -8.89 0.66 8.19
CA THR A 139 -8.88 2.04 7.70
C THR A 139 -10.25 2.64 7.87
N ARG A 140 -10.32 3.87 8.39
CA ARG A 140 -11.56 4.61 8.60
C ARG A 140 -11.45 6.02 8.04
N ALA A 141 -12.40 6.43 7.23
CA ALA A 141 -12.53 7.80 6.79
C ALA A 141 -12.97 8.69 7.97
N ILE A 142 -12.12 9.64 8.35
CA ILE A 142 -12.33 10.49 9.54
C ILE A 142 -12.63 11.94 9.21
N ASP A 143 -12.27 12.39 8.00
CA ASP A 143 -12.49 13.76 7.57
C ASP A 143 -12.53 13.88 6.05
N LYS A 144 -13.30 14.85 5.57
CA LYS A 144 -13.34 15.28 4.16
C LYS A 144 -13.19 16.79 4.15
N TYR A 145 -12.18 17.31 3.46
CA TYR A 145 -11.92 18.74 3.46
C TYR A 145 -11.45 19.26 2.09
N GLU A 146 -11.68 20.54 1.88
CA GLU A 146 -11.17 21.24 0.69
C GLU A 146 -10.00 22.14 1.06
N LYS A 147 -8.95 22.09 0.25
CA LYS A 147 -7.78 22.95 0.38
C LYS A 147 -7.30 23.42 -0.99
N ARG A 148 -7.25 24.72 -1.20
CA ARG A 148 -6.82 25.35 -2.48
C ARG A 148 -7.64 24.82 -3.68
N GLY A 149 -8.95 24.65 -3.50
CA GLY A 149 -9.86 24.17 -4.53
C GLY A 149 -9.72 22.69 -4.88
N ARG A 150 -9.05 21.91 -4.03
CA ARG A 150 -8.88 20.46 -4.18
C ARG A 150 -9.52 19.72 -3.01
N ARG A 151 -10.07 18.55 -3.29
CA ARG A 151 -10.82 17.71 -2.33
C ARG A 151 -9.95 16.61 -1.77
N TYR A 152 -9.96 16.44 -0.46
CA TYR A 152 -9.16 15.46 0.27
C TYR A 152 -10.03 14.63 1.20
N VAL A 153 -9.77 13.33 1.24
CA VAL A 153 -10.32 12.42 2.24
C VAL A 153 -9.20 12.02 3.19
N ARG A 154 -9.42 12.21 4.48
CA ARG A 154 -8.47 11.80 5.53
C ARG A 154 -8.90 10.49 6.13
N HIS A 155 -7.95 9.59 6.26
CA HIS A 155 -8.13 8.29 6.88
C HIS A 155 -7.26 8.14 8.13
N ALA A 156 -7.85 7.56 9.16
CA ALA A 156 -7.11 6.95 10.26
C ALA A 156 -6.94 5.46 9.97
N VAL A 157 -5.76 4.95 10.25
CA VAL A 157 -5.41 3.54 10.06
C VAL A 157 -4.88 2.97 11.36
N THR A 158 -5.28 1.76 11.67
CA THR A 158 -4.72 0.96 12.76
C THR A 158 -4.38 -0.44 12.26
N VAL A 159 -3.32 -0.99 12.85
CA VAL A 159 -2.93 -2.39 12.63
C VAL A 159 -2.81 -3.06 13.97
N THR A 160 -3.62 -4.07 14.19
CA THR A 160 -3.73 -4.80 15.45
C THR A 160 -3.49 -6.29 15.25
N ASP A 161 -3.04 -6.97 16.28
CA ASP A 161 -3.03 -8.43 16.32
C ASP A 161 -4.46 -8.96 16.32
N VAL A 162 -4.72 -10.00 15.51
CA VAL A 162 -6.04 -10.63 15.45
C VAL A 162 -6.35 -11.45 16.71
N ALA A 163 -5.31 -12.00 17.34
CA ALA A 163 -5.48 -12.90 18.49
C ALA A 163 -5.78 -12.17 19.80
N ASP A 164 -5.11 -11.03 20.05
CA ASP A 164 -5.19 -10.35 21.34
C ASP A 164 -5.50 -8.84 21.26
N GLY A 165 -5.62 -8.29 20.05
CA GLY A 165 -5.91 -6.88 19.81
C GLY A 165 -4.72 -5.94 20.07
N THR A 166 -3.50 -6.45 20.28
CA THR A 166 -2.31 -5.62 20.46
C THR A 166 -2.15 -4.65 19.30
N LEU A 167 -2.03 -3.35 19.58
CA LEU A 167 -1.79 -2.32 18.59
C LEU A 167 -0.32 -2.30 18.17
N TYR A 168 -0.06 -2.51 16.89
CA TYR A 168 1.28 -2.52 16.32
C TYR A 168 1.65 -1.21 15.61
N PHE A 169 0.67 -0.63 14.91
CA PHE A 169 0.91 0.48 14.01
C PHE A 169 -0.32 1.37 13.93
N ARG A 170 -0.11 2.67 13.84
CA ARG A 170 -1.17 3.64 13.49
C ARG A 170 -0.67 4.64 12.47
N GLU A 171 -1.59 5.15 11.67
CA GLU A 171 -1.27 6.08 10.59
C GLU A 171 -2.43 7.03 10.35
N THR A 172 -2.10 8.25 9.91
CA THR A 172 -3.04 9.17 9.30
C THR A 172 -2.57 9.45 7.88
N ARG A 173 -3.47 9.38 6.90
CA ARG A 173 -3.15 9.68 5.50
C ARG A 173 -4.24 10.50 4.84
N ASP A 174 -3.82 11.33 3.87
CA ASP A 174 -4.73 12.11 3.04
C ASP A 174 -4.65 11.63 1.59
N ILE A 175 -5.82 11.40 1.03
CA ILE A 175 -6.01 11.05 -0.37
C ILE A 175 -6.65 12.24 -1.08
N LEU A 176 -5.93 12.82 -2.03
CA LEU A 176 -6.47 13.82 -2.95
C LEU A 176 -7.36 13.10 -3.97
N SER A 177 -8.60 13.55 -4.10
CA SER A 177 -9.52 13.17 -5.18
C SER A 177 -9.36 14.13 -6.35
N LEU A 178 -9.10 13.61 -7.54
CA LEU A 178 -9.01 14.37 -8.77
C LEU A 178 -10.33 14.36 -9.52
#